data_4004960170c4f18f1f2c811af9988e04
#
_entry.id   4004960170c4f18f1f2c811af9988e04
#
_cell.length_a   1.000
_cell.length_b   1.000
_cell.length_c   1.000
_cell.angle_alpha   90.00
_cell.angle_beta   90.00
_cell.angle_gamma   90.00
#
_symmetry.space_group_name_H-M   'P 1'
#
loop_
_entity.id
_entity.type
_entity.pdbx_description
1 polymer ?
#
loop_
_entity_poly.entity_id
_entity_poly.type
_entity_poly.pdbx_seq_one_letter_code
_entity_poly.pdbx_strand_id
1 'polypeptide(L)'
;MNQPAKNILPVLDISFVPPEDLDSVWGTVSKILKRAVQRSYGRMSVIDIYNNVIDERSHLWVAYDINTMSIEGCAVTQFQEYPTGLKMLNIDLLAGRKMEEWAHLGLDELYELAEQNKCDGIEFISRPGFWHWVKHKKGWKKTNVFYEVKFNEEA
;
A
#
# COMPACT_ATOMS: atom_id res chain seq x y z
N MET A 1 25.33 -30.28 -18.02
CA MET A 1 24.20 -30.22 -18.26
C MET A 1 23.54 -29.11 -17.87
N ASN A 2 22.84 -28.60 -18.60
CA ASN A 2 22.29 -27.45 -18.31
C ASN A 2 21.11 -27.55 -17.60
N GLN A 3 21.07 -26.97 -16.54
CA GLN A 3 19.95 -26.73 -15.90
C GLN A 3 19.26 -25.65 -16.50
N PRO A 4 18.10 -25.75 -16.79
CA PRO A 4 17.35 -24.70 -17.28
C PRO A 4 17.33 -23.69 -16.22
N ALA A 5 17.64 -22.62 -16.65
CA ALA A 5 17.68 -21.58 -15.79
C ALA A 5 16.36 -21.30 -15.28
N LYS A 6 15.65 -22.03 -15.21
CA LYS A 6 14.56 -21.94 -14.84
C LYS A 6 14.28 -21.54 -13.77
N ASN A 7 13.53 -21.17 -13.68
CA ASN A 7 13.01 -20.95 -12.57
C ASN A 7 13.55 -20.01 -11.78
N ILE A 8 14.15 -19.03 -12.28
CA ILE A 8 14.37 -17.90 -11.56
C ILE A 8 13.10 -17.17 -11.65
N LEU A 9 12.18 -17.54 -10.85
CA LEU A 9 11.00 -16.76 -10.70
C LEU A 9 11.42 -15.42 -10.12
N PRO A 10 10.82 -14.33 -10.55
CA PRO A 10 11.03 -13.06 -9.90
C PRO A 10 10.66 -13.24 -8.45
N VAL A 11 11.58 -13.01 -7.59
CA VAL A 11 11.34 -13.07 -6.17
C VAL A 11 11.15 -11.64 -5.71
N LEU A 12 9.95 -11.33 -5.30
CA LEU A 12 9.62 -10.02 -4.78
C LEU A 12 9.69 -10.05 -3.27
N ASP A 13 10.13 -8.94 -2.71
CA ASP A 13 10.15 -8.74 -1.27
C ASP A 13 9.59 -7.36 -0.97
N ILE A 14 9.28 -7.13 0.29
CA ILE A 14 8.69 -5.88 0.76
C ILE A 14 9.67 -5.21 1.69
N SER A 15 9.82 -3.92 1.56
CA SER A 15 10.65 -3.14 2.47
C SER A 15 9.97 -1.85 2.87
N PHE A 16 10.07 -1.54 4.15
CA PHE A 16 9.73 -0.22 4.65
C PHE A 16 10.79 0.76 4.17
N VAL A 17 10.39 1.94 3.76
CA VAL A 17 11.31 3.00 3.33
C VAL A 17 11.40 4.05 4.41
N PRO A 18 12.52 4.13 5.14
CA PRO A 18 12.69 5.20 6.13
C PRO A 18 12.64 6.58 5.46
N PRO A 19 12.18 7.62 6.16
CA PRO A 19 12.11 8.96 5.58
C PRO A 19 13.44 9.45 4.99
N GLU A 20 14.55 9.10 5.63
CA GLU A 20 15.87 9.51 5.14
C GLU A 20 16.25 8.86 3.81
N ASP A 21 15.61 7.77 3.43
CA ASP A 21 15.87 7.07 2.18
C ASP A 21 14.84 7.40 1.10
N LEU A 22 13.86 8.23 1.42
CA LEU A 22 12.74 8.50 0.53
C LEU A 22 13.19 9.05 -0.83
N ASP A 23 14.11 10.01 -0.83
CA ASP A 23 14.53 10.62 -2.08
C ASP A 23 15.21 9.65 -3.03
N SER A 24 15.83 8.61 -2.51
CA SER A 24 16.50 7.62 -3.34
C SER A 24 15.54 6.75 -4.15
N VAL A 25 14.29 6.63 -3.72
CA VAL A 25 13.27 5.82 -4.40
C VAL A 25 12.15 6.64 -5.01
N TRP A 26 12.08 7.93 -4.68
CA TRP A 26 10.93 8.77 -5.02
C TRP A 26 10.68 8.91 -6.51
N GLY A 27 11.74 8.96 -7.31
CA GLY A 27 11.61 9.05 -8.77
C GLY A 27 10.76 7.91 -9.34
N THR A 28 10.98 6.69 -8.87
CA THR A 28 10.23 5.53 -9.32
C THR A 28 8.87 5.44 -8.63
N VAL A 29 8.85 5.64 -7.31
CA VAL A 29 7.64 5.53 -6.53
C VAL A 29 6.59 6.56 -6.95
N SER A 30 7.00 7.79 -7.22
CA SER A 30 6.06 8.83 -7.63
C SER A 30 5.32 8.48 -8.92
N LYS A 31 5.98 7.81 -9.85
CA LYS A 31 5.35 7.38 -11.09
C LYS A 31 4.30 6.30 -10.84
N ILE A 32 4.59 5.38 -9.93
CA ILE A 32 3.63 4.34 -9.55
C ILE A 32 2.43 4.96 -8.83
N LEU A 33 2.69 5.88 -7.91
CA LEU A 33 1.64 6.54 -7.12
C LEU A 33 0.72 7.40 -7.97
N LYS A 34 1.25 7.98 -9.03
CA LYS A 34 0.47 8.90 -9.88
C LYS A 34 -0.83 8.27 -10.36
N ARG A 35 -0.80 7.01 -10.78
CA ARG A 35 -2.01 6.32 -11.21
C ARG A 35 -2.97 6.06 -10.06
N ALA A 36 -2.44 5.65 -8.91
CA ALA A 36 -3.26 5.34 -7.76
C ALA A 36 -3.94 6.59 -7.20
N VAL A 37 -3.23 7.72 -7.21
CA VAL A 37 -3.76 8.98 -6.74
C VAL A 37 -4.94 9.44 -7.59
N GLN A 38 -4.92 9.18 -8.88
CA GLN A 38 -6.06 9.52 -9.75
C GLN A 38 -7.34 8.83 -9.30
N ARG A 39 -7.20 7.65 -8.68
CA ARG A 39 -8.35 6.90 -8.17
C ARG A 39 -8.79 7.32 -6.78
N SER A 40 -8.14 8.31 -6.20
CA SER A 40 -8.57 8.89 -4.93
C SER A 40 -9.69 9.91 -5.13
N TYR A 41 -9.99 10.24 -6.38
CA TYR A 41 -11.03 11.19 -6.75
C TYR A 41 -10.83 12.54 -6.05
N GLY A 42 -9.59 13.02 -6.09
CA GLY A 42 -9.25 14.34 -5.55
C GLY A 42 -8.86 14.37 -4.08
N ARG A 43 -8.83 13.23 -3.42
CA ARG A 43 -8.53 13.20 -1.97
C ARG A 43 -7.06 13.19 -1.62
N MET A 44 -6.21 12.79 -2.57
CA MET A 44 -4.76 12.72 -2.33
C MET A 44 -4.00 13.24 -3.54
N SER A 45 -2.82 13.80 -3.28
CA SER A 45 -1.86 14.14 -4.32
C SER A 45 -0.53 13.48 -4.03
N VAL A 46 0.30 13.32 -5.06
CA VAL A 46 1.62 12.70 -4.90
C VAL A 46 2.50 13.51 -3.95
N ILE A 47 2.43 14.85 -4.04
CA ILE A 47 3.24 15.70 -3.15
C ILE A 47 2.77 15.62 -1.70
N ASP A 48 1.48 15.44 -1.46
CA ASP A 48 0.98 15.28 -0.10
C ASP A 48 1.52 13.99 0.51
N ILE A 49 1.57 12.92 -0.28
CA ILE A 49 2.14 11.65 0.18
C ILE A 49 3.61 11.83 0.55
N TYR A 50 4.38 12.51 -0.33
CA TYR A 50 5.78 12.79 -0.05
C TYR A 50 5.95 13.50 1.28
N ASN A 51 5.19 14.59 1.48
CA ASN A 51 5.28 15.39 2.69
C ASN A 51 4.87 14.59 3.94
N ASN A 52 3.84 13.77 3.83
CA ASN A 52 3.39 12.95 4.94
C ASN A 52 4.42 11.89 5.33
N VAL A 53 5.13 11.33 4.36
CA VAL A 53 6.18 10.35 4.65
C VAL A 53 7.39 11.04 5.29
N ILE A 54 7.78 12.20 4.79
CA ILE A 54 8.89 12.98 5.39
C ILE A 54 8.56 13.36 6.83
N ASP A 55 7.32 13.74 7.10
CA ASP A 55 6.87 14.14 8.43
C ASP A 55 6.51 12.95 9.33
N GLU A 56 6.76 11.74 8.84
CA GLU A 56 6.48 10.49 9.57
C GLU A 56 5.01 10.30 9.94
N ARG A 57 4.09 10.96 9.23
CA ARG A 57 2.65 10.74 9.41
C ARG A 57 2.16 9.56 8.58
N SER A 58 2.90 9.18 7.55
CA SER A 58 2.61 8.03 6.73
C SER A 58 3.84 7.17 6.58
N HIS A 59 3.62 5.89 6.31
CA HIS A 59 4.68 4.93 6.06
C HIS A 59 4.66 4.56 4.59
N LEU A 60 5.82 4.54 3.97
CA LEU A 60 5.97 4.07 2.60
C LEU A 60 6.60 2.69 2.61
N TRP A 61 6.02 1.78 1.83
CA TRP A 61 6.50 0.42 1.62
C TRP A 61 6.70 0.23 0.13
N VAL A 62 7.76 -0.48 -0.23
CA VAL A 62 8.00 -0.83 -1.64
C VAL A 62 8.09 -2.33 -1.81
N ALA A 63 7.55 -2.81 -2.92
CA ALA A 63 7.72 -4.17 -3.37
C ALA A 63 8.78 -4.15 -4.45
N TYR A 64 9.81 -4.94 -4.31
CA TYR A 64 10.93 -4.91 -5.25
C TYR A 64 11.40 -6.32 -5.58
N ASP A 65 11.99 -6.46 -6.77
CA ASP A 65 12.59 -7.71 -7.21
C ASP A 65 13.98 -7.78 -6.59
N ILE A 66 14.25 -8.81 -5.80
CA ILE A 66 15.54 -8.91 -5.10
C ILE A 66 16.72 -9.15 -6.04
N ASN A 67 16.48 -9.62 -7.25
CA ASN A 67 17.55 -9.88 -8.21
C ASN A 67 17.95 -8.63 -8.97
N THR A 68 17.00 -7.78 -9.32
CA THR A 68 17.24 -6.59 -10.14
C THR A 68 17.14 -5.29 -9.36
N MET A 69 16.57 -5.34 -8.15
CA MET A 69 16.27 -4.18 -7.32
C MET A 69 15.22 -3.26 -7.95
N SER A 70 14.49 -3.75 -8.94
CA SER A 70 13.43 -2.98 -9.58
C SER A 70 12.22 -2.88 -8.66
N ILE A 71 11.70 -1.68 -8.46
CA ILE A 71 10.50 -1.47 -7.65
C ILE A 71 9.29 -1.76 -8.52
N GLU A 72 8.48 -2.71 -8.10
CA GLU A 72 7.29 -3.15 -8.83
C GLU A 72 5.99 -2.62 -8.25
N GLY A 73 5.99 -2.22 -7.01
CA GLY A 73 4.80 -1.69 -6.37
C GLY A 73 5.12 -0.95 -5.09
N CYS A 74 4.09 -0.35 -4.53
CA CYS A 74 4.22 0.35 -3.25
C CYS A 74 2.90 0.39 -2.51
N ALA A 75 3.00 0.66 -1.21
CA ALA A 75 1.87 0.88 -0.35
C ALA A 75 2.14 2.08 0.54
N VAL A 76 1.10 2.81 0.88
CA VAL A 76 1.15 3.91 1.81
C VAL A 76 0.18 3.59 2.94
N THR A 77 0.66 3.64 4.16
CA THR A 77 -0.15 3.34 5.35
C THR A 77 0.00 4.43 6.39
N GLN A 78 -0.94 4.49 7.31
CA GLN A 78 -0.84 5.36 8.47
C GLN A 78 -1.64 4.78 9.62
N PHE A 79 -1.29 5.18 10.84
CA PHE A 79 -2.11 4.85 11.99
C PHE A 79 -3.28 5.84 12.06
N GLN A 80 -4.45 5.30 12.34
CA GLN A 80 -5.66 6.09 12.51
C GLN A 80 -6.24 5.83 13.89
N GLU A 81 -6.33 6.88 14.69
CA GLU A 81 -6.93 6.75 16.01
C GLU A 81 -8.25 7.48 15.99
N TYR A 82 -9.30 6.78 16.38
CA TYR A 82 -10.66 7.31 16.39
C TYR A 82 -11.04 7.82 17.79
N PRO A 83 -12.03 8.71 17.89
CA PRO A 83 -12.42 9.27 19.20
C PRO A 83 -12.82 8.22 20.25
N THR A 84 -13.25 7.05 19.80
CA THR A 84 -13.62 5.96 20.70
C THR A 84 -12.41 5.22 21.27
N GLY A 85 -11.22 5.58 20.84
CA GLY A 85 -10.00 4.86 21.20
C GLY A 85 -9.64 3.72 20.27
N LEU A 86 -10.49 3.43 19.28
CA LEU A 86 -10.15 2.43 18.26
C LEU A 86 -8.93 2.89 17.47
N LYS A 87 -7.90 2.06 17.40
CA LYS A 87 -6.68 2.37 16.67
C LYS A 87 -6.53 1.37 15.52
N MET A 88 -6.50 1.87 14.29
CA MET A 88 -6.38 1.03 13.11
C MET A 88 -5.11 1.36 12.33
N LEU A 89 -4.53 0.37 11.68
CA LEU A 89 -3.54 0.62 10.66
C LEU A 89 -4.30 0.75 9.34
N ASN A 90 -4.31 1.96 8.78
CA ASN A 90 -5.04 2.26 7.56
C ASN A 90 -4.15 2.12 6.35
N ILE A 91 -4.60 1.39 5.34
CA ILE A 91 -3.94 1.34 4.05
C ILE A 91 -4.53 2.47 3.22
N ASP A 92 -3.73 3.50 2.95
CA ASP A 92 -4.19 4.64 2.17
C ASP A 92 -4.17 4.35 0.68
N LEU A 93 -3.10 3.71 0.23
CA LEU A 93 -2.91 3.36 -1.18
C LEU A 93 -2.16 2.06 -1.33
N LEU A 94 -2.49 1.35 -2.39
CA LEU A 94 -1.82 0.14 -2.77
C LEU A 94 -1.72 0.18 -4.29
N ALA A 95 -0.53 0.16 -4.84
CA ALA A 95 -0.32 0.43 -6.26
C ALA A 95 0.84 -0.38 -6.83
N GLY A 96 0.80 -0.60 -8.12
CA GLY A 96 1.89 -1.22 -8.84
C GLY A 96 1.48 -2.44 -9.63
N ARG A 97 2.47 -3.19 -10.05
CA ARG A 97 2.29 -4.39 -10.85
C ARG A 97 2.61 -5.64 -10.05
N LYS A 98 2.20 -6.79 -10.56
CA LYS A 98 2.54 -8.09 -9.95
C LYS A 98 2.04 -8.24 -8.52
N MET A 99 0.91 -7.63 -8.23
CA MET A 99 0.34 -7.68 -6.89
C MET A 99 0.09 -9.11 -6.42
N GLU A 100 -0.23 -10.01 -7.34
CA GLU A 100 -0.41 -11.42 -7.02
C GLU A 100 0.85 -12.06 -6.45
N GLU A 101 2.00 -11.46 -6.67
CA GLU A 101 3.27 -11.99 -6.19
C GLU A 101 3.72 -11.37 -4.88
N TRP A 102 3.19 -10.20 -4.51
CA TRP A 102 3.69 -9.51 -3.32
C TRP A 102 2.61 -9.05 -2.32
N ALA A 103 1.33 -9.02 -2.71
CA ALA A 103 0.29 -8.50 -1.81
C ALA A 103 0.22 -9.25 -0.48
N HIS A 104 0.36 -10.57 -0.50
CA HIS A 104 0.32 -11.36 0.72
C HIS A 104 1.52 -11.09 1.63
N LEU A 105 2.69 -10.87 1.05
CA LEU A 105 3.88 -10.50 1.82
C LEU A 105 3.68 -9.15 2.48
N GLY A 106 3.12 -8.20 1.73
CA GLY A 106 2.81 -6.88 2.27
C GLY A 106 1.82 -6.96 3.42
N LEU A 107 0.78 -7.76 3.28
CA LEU A 107 -0.19 -7.93 4.35
C LEU A 107 0.45 -8.51 5.60
N ASP A 108 1.34 -9.49 5.46
CA ASP A 108 2.05 -10.08 6.62
C ASP A 108 2.86 -9.01 7.36
N GLU A 109 3.55 -8.14 6.62
CA GLU A 109 4.29 -7.04 7.23
C GLU A 109 3.36 -6.06 7.95
N LEU A 110 2.21 -5.76 7.37
CA LEU A 110 1.25 -4.85 7.98
C LEU A 110 0.61 -5.45 9.23
N TYR A 111 0.34 -6.75 9.24
CA TYR A 111 -0.13 -7.43 10.45
C TYR A 111 0.89 -7.29 11.58
N GLU A 112 2.16 -7.51 11.26
CA GLU A 112 3.21 -7.39 12.25
C GLU A 112 3.33 -5.96 12.79
N LEU A 113 3.31 -4.97 11.90
CA LEU A 113 3.37 -3.57 12.31
C LEU A 113 2.18 -3.20 13.19
N ALA A 114 0.97 -3.65 12.82
CA ALA A 114 -0.23 -3.37 13.58
C ALA A 114 -0.15 -3.97 14.99
N GLU A 115 0.33 -5.21 15.09
CA GLU A 115 0.49 -5.86 16.39
C GLU A 115 1.53 -5.15 17.26
N GLN A 116 2.67 -4.82 16.69
CA GLN A 116 3.73 -4.12 17.43
C GLN A 116 3.28 -2.78 17.96
N ASN A 117 2.33 -2.13 17.29
CA ASN A 117 1.83 -0.82 17.68
C ASN A 117 0.48 -0.87 18.38
N LYS A 118 0.07 -2.07 18.79
CA LYS A 118 -1.17 -2.27 19.56
C LYS A 118 -2.40 -1.74 18.84
N CYS A 119 -2.43 -1.91 17.51
CA CYS A 119 -3.62 -1.58 16.74
C CYS A 119 -4.69 -2.64 16.96
N ASP A 120 -5.95 -2.22 16.85
CA ASP A 120 -7.09 -3.11 16.96
C ASP A 120 -7.36 -3.84 15.66
N GLY A 121 -6.81 -3.35 14.55
CA GLY A 121 -6.99 -3.98 13.25
C GLY A 121 -6.36 -3.20 12.11
N ILE A 122 -6.68 -3.64 10.91
CA ILE A 122 -6.24 -3.03 9.66
C ILE A 122 -7.49 -2.68 8.85
N GLU A 123 -7.48 -1.54 8.21
CA GLU A 123 -8.61 -1.11 7.38
C GLU A 123 -8.13 -0.57 6.04
N PHE A 124 -8.98 -0.68 5.03
CA PHE A 124 -8.66 -0.19 3.70
C PHE A 124 -9.95 0.18 2.96
N ILE A 125 -10.00 1.40 2.44
CA ILE A 125 -11.05 1.81 1.52
C ILE A 125 -10.47 1.63 0.12
N SER A 126 -10.87 0.57 -0.57
CA SER A 126 -10.28 0.19 -1.84
C SER A 126 -11.32 -0.05 -2.91
N ARG A 127 -10.83 -0.27 -4.13
CA ARG A 127 -11.67 -0.81 -5.19
C ARG A 127 -12.05 -2.25 -4.86
N PRO A 128 -13.16 -2.76 -5.43
CA PRO A 128 -13.63 -4.12 -5.11
C PRO A 128 -12.60 -5.23 -5.31
N GLY A 129 -11.64 -5.03 -6.22
CA GLY A 129 -10.63 -6.05 -6.51
C GLY A 129 -9.78 -6.47 -5.31
N PHE A 130 -9.61 -5.59 -4.33
CA PHE A 130 -8.83 -5.94 -3.13
C PHE A 130 -9.44 -7.12 -2.38
N TRP A 131 -10.76 -7.26 -2.41
CA TRP A 131 -11.45 -8.36 -1.74
C TRP A 131 -10.95 -9.73 -2.19
N HIS A 132 -10.54 -9.83 -3.45
CA HIS A 132 -9.97 -11.05 -4.00
C HIS A 132 -8.76 -11.54 -3.19
N TRP A 133 -7.97 -10.61 -2.66
CA TRP A 133 -6.75 -10.94 -1.92
C TRP A 133 -7.00 -11.33 -0.48
N VAL A 134 -8.08 -10.85 0.13
CA VAL A 134 -8.33 -11.00 1.56
C VAL A 134 -9.53 -11.88 1.91
N LYS A 135 -10.38 -12.19 0.96
CA LYS A 135 -11.63 -12.94 1.23
C LYS A 135 -11.41 -14.30 1.89
N HIS A 136 -10.25 -14.89 1.70
CA HIS A 136 -9.90 -16.18 2.30
C HIS A 136 -9.20 -16.03 3.65
N LYS A 137 -8.90 -14.83 4.06
CA LYS A 137 -8.24 -14.59 5.34
C LYS A 137 -9.26 -14.36 6.42
N LYS A 138 -9.03 -14.97 7.57
CA LYS A 138 -9.96 -14.87 8.68
C LYS A 138 -10.12 -13.43 9.16
N GLY A 139 -11.36 -13.02 9.34
CA GLY A 139 -11.65 -11.72 9.95
C GLY A 139 -11.85 -10.56 9.02
N TRP A 140 -11.45 -10.67 7.76
CA TRP A 140 -11.70 -9.59 6.81
C TRP A 140 -13.17 -9.52 6.44
N LYS A 141 -13.71 -8.31 6.43
CA LYS A 141 -15.10 -8.05 6.12
C LYS A 141 -15.22 -6.86 5.19
N LYS A 142 -16.22 -6.90 4.32
CA LYS A 142 -16.64 -5.71 3.60
C LYS A 142 -17.63 -5.00 4.50
N THR A 143 -17.32 -3.78 4.94
CA THR A 143 -18.18 -3.10 5.90
C THR A 143 -19.01 -1.99 5.31
N ASN A 144 -18.46 -1.26 4.34
CA ASN A 144 -19.09 -0.04 3.84
C ASN A 144 -19.00 0.08 2.34
N VAL A 145 -19.93 0.85 1.77
CA VAL A 145 -19.84 1.33 0.40
C VAL A 145 -19.72 2.85 0.49
N PHE A 146 -18.80 3.42 -0.26
CA PHE A 146 -18.55 4.85 -0.25
C PHE A 146 -19.35 5.51 -1.37
N TYR A 147 -20.13 6.51 -1.01
CA TYR A 147 -20.92 7.28 -1.98
C TYR A 147 -20.44 8.73 -1.99
N GLU A 148 -20.42 9.35 -3.14
CA GLU A 148 -20.08 10.77 -3.22
C GLU A 148 -20.86 11.48 -4.31
N VAL A 149 -21.02 12.78 -4.15
CA VAL A 149 -21.43 13.68 -5.22
C VAL A 149 -20.54 14.91 -5.13
N LYS A 150 -20.03 15.37 -6.26
CA LYS A 150 -19.24 16.60 -6.31
C LYS A 150 -20.05 17.66 -7.03
N PHE A 151 -20.23 18.82 -6.39
CA PHE A 151 -21.16 19.81 -6.87
C PHE A 151 -20.69 20.59 -8.09
N ASN A 152 -19.37 20.64 -8.29
CA ASN A 152 -18.80 21.39 -9.40
C ASN A 152 -18.26 20.52 -10.53
N GLU A 153 -18.70 19.27 -10.55
CA GLU A 153 -18.22 18.36 -11.55
C GLU A 153 -19.13 18.40 -12.75
N GLU A 154 -18.58 18.59 -13.95
CA GLU A 154 -19.37 18.57 -15.14
C GLU A 154 -19.77 17.15 -15.48
N ALA A 155 -21.00 16.98 -15.90
CA ALA A 155 -21.54 15.66 -16.18
C ALA A 155 -20.89 15.01 -17.39
#